data_e13bf56f1919c569d638b591e6eaf8f6
#
_entry.id   e13bf56f1919c569d638b591e6eaf8f6
#
_cell.length_a   1.000
_cell.length_b   1.000
_cell.length_c   1.000
_cell.angle_alpha   90.00
_cell.angle_beta   90.00
_cell.angle_gamma   90.00
#
_symmetry.space_group_name_H-M   'P 1'
#
loop_
_entity.id
_entity.type
_entity.pdbx_description
1 polymer ?
#
loop_
_entity_poly.entity_id
_entity_poly.type
_entity_poly.pdbx_seq_one_letter_code
_entity_poly.pdbx_strand_id
1 'polypeptide(L)'
;MELDTKDRQLLSLLESDAKAPAHELAQATGIPPSTVHHRITRLEQQGVIERYAAQLDPKQVGRGFAAFIMVTGSPEKYLDDDFFEHDYVAEVAAVTGSYDLVIKIECPGLQEFNEFLQQFREKYGKYVSQTVTMVCTETLVH
;
A
#
# COMPACT_ATOMS: atom_id res chain seq x y z
N MET A 1 10.51 -18.78 -8.30
CA MET A 1 9.46 -19.84 -8.40
C MET A 1 8.52 -19.49 -9.54
N GLU A 2 8.18 -20.46 -10.34
CA GLU A 2 7.17 -20.29 -11.39
C GLU A 2 5.78 -20.65 -10.85
N LEU A 3 4.85 -19.70 -10.97
CA LEU A 3 3.45 -19.89 -10.57
C LEU A 3 2.70 -20.60 -11.69
N ASP A 4 2.09 -21.74 -11.40
CA ASP A 4 1.22 -22.42 -12.35
C ASP A 4 -0.18 -21.77 -12.45
N THR A 5 -1.02 -22.25 -13.36
CA THR A 5 -2.36 -21.73 -13.58
C THR A 5 -3.23 -21.83 -12.32
N LYS A 6 -3.11 -22.89 -11.54
CA LYS A 6 -3.89 -23.09 -10.32
C LYS A 6 -3.43 -22.15 -9.21
N ASP A 7 -2.14 -21.89 -9.09
CA ASP A 7 -1.60 -20.88 -8.15
C ASP A 7 -2.15 -19.49 -8.48
N ARG A 8 -2.17 -19.09 -9.74
CA ARG A 8 -2.70 -17.79 -10.19
C ARG A 8 -4.20 -17.66 -9.93
N GLN A 9 -4.97 -18.75 -10.15
CA GLN A 9 -6.39 -18.76 -9.83
C GLN A 9 -6.64 -18.59 -8.33
N LEU A 10 -5.90 -19.32 -7.48
CA LEU A 10 -6.00 -19.19 -6.02
C LEU A 10 -5.65 -17.78 -5.55
N LEU A 11 -4.58 -17.19 -6.05
CA LEU A 11 -4.16 -15.83 -5.70
C LEU A 11 -5.23 -14.80 -6.09
N SER A 12 -5.80 -14.90 -7.28
CA SER A 12 -6.88 -13.99 -7.73
C SER A 12 -8.13 -14.08 -6.85
N LEU A 13 -8.51 -15.30 -6.43
CA LEU A 13 -9.63 -15.51 -5.52
C LEU A 13 -9.35 -14.92 -4.14
N LEU A 14 -8.13 -15.11 -3.61
CA LEU A 14 -7.71 -14.57 -2.31
C LEU A 14 -7.57 -13.05 -2.32
N GLU A 15 -7.17 -12.45 -3.45
CA GLU A 15 -7.18 -10.98 -3.61
C GLU A 15 -8.60 -10.41 -3.53
N SER A 16 -9.60 -11.15 -4.03
CA SER A 16 -11.01 -10.74 -3.98
C SER A 16 -11.64 -10.99 -2.61
N ASP A 17 -11.30 -12.11 -1.97
CA ASP A 17 -11.76 -12.48 -0.64
C ASP A 17 -10.68 -13.28 0.11
N ALA A 18 -9.92 -12.59 0.94
CA ALA A 18 -8.86 -13.19 1.75
C ALA A 18 -9.38 -14.19 2.79
N LYS A 19 -10.69 -14.20 3.09
CA LYS A 19 -11.35 -15.13 4.01
C LYS A 19 -12.06 -16.30 3.32
N ALA A 20 -11.97 -16.41 2.01
CA ALA A 20 -12.59 -17.49 1.27
C ALA A 20 -12.16 -18.86 1.84
N PRO A 21 -13.12 -19.71 2.25
CA PRO A 21 -12.79 -21.00 2.84
C PRO A 21 -12.26 -21.99 1.79
N ALA A 22 -11.46 -22.95 2.24
CA ALA A 22 -10.78 -23.90 1.35
C ALA A 22 -11.75 -24.67 0.44
N HIS A 23 -12.96 -24.98 0.89
CA HIS A 23 -13.94 -25.69 0.06
C HIS A 23 -14.46 -24.85 -1.11
N GLU A 24 -14.63 -23.54 -0.93
CA GLU A 24 -15.02 -22.62 -2.01
C GLU A 24 -13.88 -22.45 -3.01
N LEU A 25 -12.65 -22.28 -2.52
CA LEU A 25 -11.45 -22.22 -3.38
C LEU A 25 -11.26 -23.52 -4.17
N ALA A 26 -11.53 -24.68 -3.55
CA ALA A 26 -11.48 -25.99 -4.20
C ALA A 26 -12.52 -26.10 -5.33
N GLN A 27 -13.75 -25.68 -5.09
CA GLN A 27 -14.81 -25.67 -6.12
C GLN A 27 -14.43 -24.74 -7.29
N ALA A 28 -13.96 -23.54 -7.00
CA ALA A 28 -13.61 -22.56 -8.03
C ALA A 28 -12.41 -22.98 -8.89
N THR A 29 -11.46 -23.72 -8.32
CA THR A 29 -10.21 -24.11 -9.00
C THR A 29 -10.22 -25.55 -9.53
N GLY A 30 -11.17 -26.38 -9.08
CA GLY A 30 -11.27 -27.79 -9.46
C GLY A 30 -10.18 -28.68 -8.86
N ILE A 31 -9.58 -28.28 -7.75
CA ILE A 31 -8.59 -29.09 -7.00
C ILE A 31 -9.11 -29.43 -5.59
N PRO A 32 -8.65 -30.54 -4.97
CA PRO A 32 -9.09 -30.91 -3.64
C PRO A 32 -8.77 -29.87 -2.57
N PRO A 33 -9.56 -29.73 -1.49
CA PRO A 33 -9.30 -28.78 -0.41
C PRO A 33 -7.93 -28.96 0.26
N SER A 34 -7.46 -30.19 0.41
CA SER A 34 -6.11 -30.48 0.94
C SER A 34 -5.01 -29.93 0.03
N THR A 35 -5.19 -29.99 -1.28
CA THR A 35 -4.27 -29.43 -2.27
C THR A 35 -4.32 -27.91 -2.26
N VAL A 36 -5.49 -27.30 -2.09
CA VAL A 36 -5.64 -25.84 -1.90
C VAL A 36 -4.81 -25.40 -0.70
N HIS A 37 -5.02 -26.04 0.46
CA HIS A 37 -4.28 -25.70 1.69
C HIS A 37 -2.76 -25.82 1.50
N HIS A 38 -2.30 -26.90 0.90
CA HIS A 38 -0.89 -27.13 0.63
C HIS A 38 -0.28 -26.05 -0.28
N ARG A 39 -1.00 -25.68 -1.35
CA ARG A 39 -0.56 -24.61 -2.28
C ARG A 39 -0.49 -23.25 -1.59
N ILE A 40 -1.53 -22.87 -0.83
CA ILE A 40 -1.55 -21.60 -0.10
C ILE A 40 -0.38 -21.54 0.90
N THR A 41 -0.17 -22.58 1.70
CA THR A 41 0.96 -22.66 2.63
C THR A 41 2.30 -22.48 1.93
N ARG A 42 2.48 -23.12 0.77
CA ARG A 42 3.68 -22.94 -0.04
C ARG A 42 3.85 -21.51 -0.52
N LEU A 43 2.77 -20.85 -1.00
CA LEU A 43 2.79 -19.47 -1.47
C LEU A 43 3.11 -18.48 -0.34
N GLU A 44 2.63 -18.74 0.87
CA GLU A 44 2.98 -17.99 2.08
C GLU A 44 4.47 -18.15 2.45
N GLN A 45 4.95 -19.40 2.52
CA GLN A 45 6.35 -19.71 2.87
C GLN A 45 7.35 -19.13 1.87
N GLN A 46 6.97 -19.00 0.60
CA GLN A 46 7.79 -18.45 -0.46
C GLN A 46 7.64 -16.92 -0.61
N GLY A 47 6.84 -16.28 0.26
CA GLY A 47 6.64 -14.84 0.27
C GLY A 47 5.84 -14.30 -0.93
N VAL A 48 5.15 -15.16 -1.69
CA VAL A 48 4.22 -14.72 -2.75
C VAL A 48 2.97 -14.11 -2.13
N ILE A 49 2.47 -14.71 -1.05
CA ILE A 49 1.50 -14.10 -0.15
C ILE A 49 2.29 -13.51 1.02
N GLU A 50 2.41 -12.20 1.06
CA GLU A 50 3.16 -11.51 2.11
C GLU A 50 2.35 -11.37 3.39
N ARG A 51 1.05 -11.07 3.24
CA ARG A 51 0.12 -10.91 4.38
C ARG A 51 -1.33 -10.90 3.91
N TYR A 52 -2.23 -11.10 4.86
CA TYR A 52 -3.67 -10.85 4.71
C TYR A 52 -4.01 -9.55 5.44
N ALA A 53 -4.68 -8.63 4.76
CA ALA A 53 -5.02 -7.33 5.33
C ALA A 53 -6.46 -6.96 5.02
N ALA A 54 -7.13 -6.31 5.98
CA ALA A 54 -8.45 -5.76 5.75
C ALA A 54 -8.33 -4.45 4.96
N GLN A 55 -9.17 -4.27 3.95
CA GLN A 55 -9.38 -2.98 3.33
C GLN A 55 -10.41 -2.20 4.15
N LEU A 56 -10.01 -1.03 4.64
CA LEU A 56 -10.85 -0.19 5.48
C LEU A 56 -11.37 1.00 4.68
N ASP A 57 -12.58 1.47 4.99
CA ASP A 57 -13.06 2.76 4.50
C ASP A 57 -12.28 3.87 5.21
N PRO A 58 -11.47 4.66 4.49
CA PRO A 58 -10.63 5.69 5.10
C PRO A 58 -11.43 6.73 5.89
N LYS A 59 -12.64 7.06 5.44
CA LYS A 59 -13.52 8.04 6.11
C LYS A 59 -14.00 7.53 7.46
N GLN A 60 -14.32 6.23 7.54
CA GLN A 60 -14.82 5.61 8.76
C GLN A 60 -13.73 5.45 9.84
N VAL A 61 -12.47 5.38 9.43
CA VAL A 61 -11.33 5.23 10.36
C VAL A 61 -10.53 6.53 10.57
N GLY A 62 -11.14 7.68 10.24
CA GLY A 62 -10.52 8.99 10.48
C GLY A 62 -9.34 9.33 9.55
N ARG A 63 -9.34 8.79 8.31
CA ARG A 63 -8.32 9.03 7.28
C ARG A 63 -8.95 9.54 5.98
N GLY A 64 -10.02 10.34 6.10
CA GLY A 64 -10.81 10.79 4.95
C GLY A 64 -10.15 11.85 4.08
N PHE A 65 -9.04 12.45 4.53
CA PHE A 65 -8.26 13.40 3.75
C PHE A 65 -7.05 12.69 3.14
N ALA A 66 -6.92 12.73 1.81
CA ALA A 66 -5.79 12.15 1.11
C ALA A 66 -5.08 13.17 0.22
N ALA A 67 -3.76 13.10 0.15
CA ALA A 67 -2.93 13.91 -0.70
C ALA A 67 -1.72 13.14 -1.22
N PHE A 68 -1.20 13.59 -2.36
CA PHE A 68 0.06 13.11 -2.92
C PHE A 68 1.09 14.25 -2.86
N ILE A 69 2.27 13.96 -2.32
CA ILE A 69 3.41 14.89 -2.31
C ILE A 69 4.43 14.34 -3.29
N MET A 70 4.63 15.06 -4.40
CA MET A 70 5.72 14.80 -5.34
C MET A 70 6.94 15.55 -4.87
N VAL A 71 8.08 14.88 -4.82
CA VAL A 71 9.33 15.42 -4.31
C VAL A 71 10.42 15.31 -5.36
N THR A 72 11.15 16.40 -5.58
CA THR A 72 12.40 16.43 -6.35
C THR A 72 13.56 16.64 -5.39
N GLY A 73 14.58 15.83 -5.51
CA GLY A 73 15.76 15.80 -4.64
C GLY A 73 16.13 14.36 -4.28
N SER A 74 16.82 14.17 -3.18
CA SER A 74 17.22 12.83 -2.71
C SER A 74 16.81 12.57 -1.26
N PRO A 75 15.54 12.85 -0.87
CA PRO A 75 15.11 12.67 0.51
C PRO A 75 15.09 11.20 0.92
N GLU A 76 14.95 10.26 -0.01
CA GLU A 76 14.94 8.81 0.24
C GLU A 76 16.18 8.31 0.95
N LYS A 77 17.31 9.04 0.84
CA LYS A 77 18.56 8.71 1.55
C LYS A 77 18.54 9.14 3.02
N TYR A 78 17.58 9.99 3.38
CA TYR A 78 17.51 10.65 4.69
C TYR A 78 16.20 10.39 5.41
N LEU A 79 15.22 9.75 4.74
CA LEU A 79 13.99 9.30 5.37
C LEU A 79 14.33 8.19 6.35
N ASP A 80 13.85 8.33 7.56
CA ASP A 80 14.09 7.40 8.66
C ASP A 80 12.84 6.57 8.99
N ASP A 81 12.99 5.65 9.92
CA ASP A 81 11.90 4.76 10.32
C ASP A 81 10.72 5.55 10.90
N ASP A 82 10.96 6.66 11.62
CA ASP A 82 9.91 7.54 12.12
C ASP A 82 9.02 8.08 11.00
N PHE A 83 9.60 8.36 9.84
CA PHE A 83 8.84 8.78 8.66
C PHE A 83 8.03 7.63 8.06
N PHE A 84 8.65 6.47 7.85
CA PHE A 84 7.98 5.32 7.24
C PHE A 84 6.92 4.70 8.13
N GLU A 85 7.06 4.80 9.44
CA GLU A 85 6.10 4.29 10.43
C GLU A 85 5.06 5.35 10.83
N HIS A 86 5.13 6.55 10.27
CA HIS A 86 4.16 7.61 10.59
C HIS A 86 2.75 7.22 10.15
N ASP A 87 1.78 7.37 11.06
CA ASP A 87 0.37 6.95 10.87
C ASP A 87 -0.30 7.52 9.62
N TYR A 88 0.15 8.67 9.14
CA TYR A 88 -0.41 9.33 7.96
C TYR A 88 0.27 8.93 6.66
N VAL A 89 1.43 8.30 6.71
CA VAL A 89 2.14 7.84 5.51
C VAL A 89 1.53 6.52 5.03
N ALA A 90 0.75 6.58 3.96
CA ALA A 90 0.09 5.40 3.40
C ALA A 90 0.98 4.66 2.40
N GLU A 91 1.75 5.39 1.60
CA GLU A 91 2.65 4.82 0.58
C GLU A 91 3.80 5.78 0.28
N VAL A 92 4.96 5.22 0.01
CA VAL A 92 6.13 5.96 -0.48
C VAL A 92 6.71 5.18 -1.64
N ALA A 93 6.88 5.83 -2.78
CA ALA A 93 7.46 5.22 -3.97
C ALA A 93 8.55 6.10 -4.57
N ALA A 94 9.69 5.51 -4.90
CA ALA A 94 10.68 6.12 -5.78
C ALA A 94 10.19 6.04 -7.23
N VAL A 95 10.30 7.13 -7.96
CA VAL A 95 9.78 7.25 -9.33
C VAL A 95 10.83 7.82 -10.27
N THR A 96 10.59 7.67 -11.56
CA THR A 96 11.40 8.29 -12.62
C THR A 96 10.62 9.44 -13.28
N GLY A 97 11.32 10.35 -13.91
CA GLY A 97 10.74 11.51 -14.61
C GLY A 97 11.05 12.83 -13.89
N SER A 98 10.08 13.73 -13.83
CA SER A 98 10.26 15.07 -13.25
C SER A 98 10.39 15.09 -11.74
N TYR A 99 10.00 14.01 -11.07
CA TYR A 99 10.06 13.84 -9.63
C TYR A 99 10.82 12.57 -9.28
N ASP A 100 11.40 12.54 -8.08
CA ASP A 100 12.19 11.41 -7.59
C ASP A 100 11.42 10.53 -6.62
N LEU A 101 10.44 11.13 -5.91
CA LEU A 101 9.66 10.46 -4.89
C LEU A 101 8.19 10.88 -4.93
N VAL A 102 7.29 9.94 -4.69
CA VAL A 102 5.86 10.19 -4.45
C VAL A 102 5.50 9.65 -3.08
N ILE A 103 4.85 10.49 -2.27
CA ILE A 103 4.37 10.13 -0.94
C ILE A 103 2.85 10.26 -0.94
N LYS A 104 2.14 9.20 -0.57
CA LYS A 104 0.71 9.24 -0.32
C LYS A 104 0.45 9.45 1.16
N ILE A 105 -0.30 10.49 1.48
CA ILE A 105 -0.72 10.82 2.84
C ILE A 105 -2.22 10.57 2.97
N GLU A 106 -2.61 9.91 4.06
CA GLU A 106 -4.01 9.74 4.48
C GLU A 106 -4.12 10.17 5.93
N CYS A 107 -4.91 11.19 6.22
CA CYS A 107 -5.02 11.79 7.55
C CYS A 107 -6.46 12.28 7.82
N PRO A 108 -6.77 12.75 9.05
CA PRO A 108 -8.13 13.18 9.38
C PRO A 108 -8.62 14.39 8.59
N GLY A 109 -7.75 15.37 8.31
CA GLY A 109 -8.16 16.58 7.65
C GLY A 109 -7.01 17.47 7.18
N LEU A 110 -7.37 18.64 6.65
CA LEU A 110 -6.41 19.60 6.12
C LEU A 110 -5.45 20.15 7.18
N GLN A 111 -5.93 20.31 8.42
CA GLN A 111 -5.09 20.83 9.50
C GLN A 111 -3.95 19.86 9.81
N GLU A 112 -4.26 18.59 10.02
CA GLU A 112 -3.28 17.54 10.30
C GLU A 112 -2.30 17.36 9.12
N PHE A 113 -2.81 17.50 7.90
CA PHE A 113 -1.96 17.49 6.71
C PHE A 113 -0.97 18.65 6.68
N ASN A 114 -1.41 19.87 7.00
CA ASN A 114 -0.53 21.05 7.06
C ASN A 114 0.53 20.89 8.14
N GLU A 115 0.18 20.36 9.31
CA GLU A 115 1.12 20.06 10.38
C GLU A 115 2.17 19.03 9.96
N PHE A 116 1.74 17.95 9.30
CA PHE A 116 2.64 16.96 8.74
C PHE A 116 3.60 17.57 7.71
N LEU A 117 3.09 18.38 6.78
CA LEU A 117 3.88 19.01 5.73
C LEU A 117 4.90 19.98 6.30
N GLN A 118 4.55 20.72 7.35
CA GLN A 118 5.49 21.60 8.05
C GLN A 118 6.62 20.79 8.70
N GLN A 119 6.31 19.74 9.43
CA GLN A 119 7.30 18.86 10.06
C GLN A 119 8.21 18.21 9.00
N PHE A 120 7.64 17.77 7.89
CA PHE A 120 8.40 17.23 6.77
C PHE A 120 9.41 18.25 6.22
N ARG A 121 8.98 19.49 6.00
CA ARG A 121 9.85 20.57 5.52
C ARG A 121 10.96 20.93 6.52
N GLU A 122 10.64 20.97 7.80
CA GLU A 122 11.62 21.25 8.84
C GLU A 122 12.70 20.17 8.94
N LYS A 123 12.30 18.91 8.87
CA LYS A 123 13.22 17.77 9.02
C LYS A 123 13.98 17.42 7.75
N TYR A 124 13.33 17.45 6.60
CA TYR A 124 13.87 16.96 5.33
C TYR A 124 14.05 18.02 4.26
N GLY A 125 13.61 19.26 4.49
CA GLY A 125 13.60 20.32 3.46
C GLY A 125 14.96 20.63 2.85
N LYS A 126 16.06 20.47 3.59
CA LYS A 126 17.43 20.65 3.08
C LYS A 126 17.85 19.62 2.02
N TYR A 127 17.16 18.47 1.94
CA TYR A 127 17.41 17.39 0.96
C TYR A 127 16.46 17.46 -0.23
N VAL A 128 15.55 18.41 -0.23
CA VAL A 128 14.46 18.57 -1.19
C VAL A 128 14.65 19.86 -1.95
N SER A 129 14.68 19.81 -3.28
CA SER A 129 14.74 21.00 -4.13
C SER A 129 13.36 21.56 -4.46
N GLN A 130 12.36 20.70 -4.58
CA GLN A 130 10.99 21.10 -4.88
C GLN A 130 9.99 20.07 -4.34
N THR A 131 8.83 20.55 -3.90
CA THR A 131 7.66 19.72 -3.62
C THR A 131 6.44 20.25 -4.35
N VAL A 132 5.62 19.33 -4.86
CA VAL A 132 4.30 19.64 -5.39
C VAL A 132 3.29 18.76 -4.65
N THR A 133 2.26 19.40 -4.09
CA THR A 133 1.19 18.71 -3.39
C THR A 133 -0.06 18.69 -4.24
N MET A 134 -0.66 17.52 -4.39
CA MET A 134 -1.96 17.32 -5.00
C MET A 134 -2.92 16.72 -3.97
N VAL A 135 -3.98 17.45 -3.64
CA VAL A 135 -5.04 16.95 -2.76
C VAL A 135 -5.98 16.06 -3.58
N CYS A 136 -6.24 14.86 -3.06
CA CYS A 136 -7.19 13.94 -3.66
C CYS A 136 -8.62 14.44 -3.39
N THR A 137 -9.37 14.73 -4.45
CA THR A 137 -10.76 15.15 -4.34
C THR A 137 -11.73 13.97 -4.33
N GLU A 138 -11.37 12.89 -5.04
CA GLU A 138 -12.18 11.68 -5.16
C GLU A 138 -11.27 10.48 -5.51
N THR A 139 -11.52 9.33 -4.89
CA THR A 139 -10.93 8.06 -5.30
C THR A 139 -11.93 7.31 -6.18
N LEU A 140 -11.57 7.10 -7.43
CA LEU A 140 -12.47 6.51 -8.44
C LEU A 140 -12.47 4.96 -8.40
N VAL A 141 -11.34 4.36 -8.05
CA VAL A 141 -11.16 2.89 -7.89
C VAL A 141 -10.22 2.63 -6.73
N HIS A 142 -10.54 1.60 -5.95
CA HIS A 142 -9.68 1.11 -4.85
C HIS A 142 -8.92 -0.14 -5.25
#